data_12eae5e314f4b6e859c9d2999cdf3b57
#
_entry.id   12eae5e314f4b6e859c9d2999cdf3b57
#
_cell.length_a   1.000
_cell.length_b   1.000
_cell.length_c   1.000
_cell.angle_alpha   90.00
_cell.angle_beta   90.00
_cell.angle_gamma   90.00
#
_symmetry.space_group_name_H-M   'P 1'
#
loop_
_entity.id
_entity.type
_entity.pdbx_description
1 polymer ?
#
loop_
_entity_poly.entity_id
_entity_poly.type
_entity_poly.pdbx_seq_one_letter_code
_entity_poly.pdbx_strand_id
1 'polypeptide(L)'
;AKQEMSSEEREYSPLRYALAELVNLHDEALEFEPIHRIISKVSPSQCIQYVVDGLCRQGSQARLVFSRRKDKPKSTQTSIYFTSKESSGRIEITNPMGKTAAELLQPVIDEYLEQSVSSRIEFVHGDEAFLDQTTNYDTLGFYMPAMDKETFFETVVRCGELPRKSFSL
;
A
#
# COMPACT_ATOMS: atom_id res chain seq x y z
N ALA A 1 -18.99 20.98 19.63
CA ALA A 1 -19.28 22.28 19.04
C ALA A 1 -18.01 22.79 18.37
N LYS A 2 -18.00 22.98 17.04
CA LYS A 2 -16.93 23.68 16.32
C LYS A 2 -17.07 25.16 16.70
N GLN A 3 -16.14 25.66 17.48
CA GLN A 3 -16.05 27.08 17.75
C GLN A 3 -15.56 27.76 16.46
N GLU A 4 -16.39 28.53 15.81
CA GLU A 4 -16.01 29.31 14.64
C GLU A 4 -15.13 30.46 15.09
N MET A 5 -13.93 30.54 14.55
CA MET A 5 -12.98 31.64 14.79
C MET A 5 -13.54 32.94 14.17
N SER A 6 -13.39 34.05 14.86
CA SER A 6 -13.69 35.37 14.32
C SER A 6 -12.81 35.73 13.12
N SER A 7 -13.19 36.73 12.35
CA SER A 7 -12.40 37.15 11.17
C SER A 7 -10.99 37.63 11.57
N GLU A 8 -10.84 38.31 12.71
CA GLU A 8 -9.55 38.76 13.22
C GLU A 8 -8.69 37.57 13.70
N GLU A 9 -9.28 36.62 14.42
CA GLU A 9 -8.57 35.41 14.86
C GLU A 9 -8.10 34.57 13.67
N ARG A 10 -8.88 34.52 12.58
CA ARG A 10 -8.47 33.86 11.34
C ARG A 10 -7.29 34.56 10.67
N GLU A 11 -7.25 35.89 10.68
CA GLU A 11 -6.21 36.68 10.01
C GLU A 11 -4.83 36.50 10.66
N TYR A 12 -4.76 36.38 11.97
CA TYR A 12 -3.51 36.21 12.72
C TYR A 12 -3.25 34.78 13.20
N SER A 13 -4.10 33.84 12.82
CA SER A 13 -3.94 32.45 13.24
C SER A 13 -2.74 31.77 12.59
N PRO A 14 -1.88 31.07 13.35
CA PRO A 14 -0.84 30.20 12.80
C PRO A 14 -1.39 29.11 11.87
N LEU A 15 -2.68 28.75 12.01
CA LEU A 15 -3.35 27.77 11.17
C LEU A 15 -3.53 28.22 9.69
N ARG A 16 -3.23 29.47 9.39
CA ARG A 16 -3.18 29.95 7.99
C ARG A 16 -1.94 29.51 7.25
N TYR A 17 -0.92 29.07 7.95
CA TYR A 17 0.36 28.73 7.38
C TYR A 17 0.56 27.22 7.47
N ALA A 18 1.09 26.65 6.40
CA ALA A 18 1.58 25.28 6.39
C ALA A 18 3.06 25.30 5.97
N LEU A 19 3.86 24.49 6.62
CA LEU A 19 5.20 24.24 6.14
C LEU A 19 5.09 23.37 4.90
N ALA A 20 5.70 23.81 3.80
CA ALA A 20 5.79 23.05 2.56
C ALA A 20 7.25 22.96 2.13
N GLU A 21 7.65 21.79 1.69
CA GLU A 21 8.93 21.54 1.06
C GLU A 21 8.70 21.38 -0.45
N LEU A 22 9.51 22.10 -1.24
CA LEU A 22 9.47 22.01 -2.68
C LEU A 22 10.67 21.16 -3.15
N VAL A 23 10.37 20.01 -3.73
CA VAL A 23 11.38 19.04 -4.15
C VAL A 23 11.30 18.87 -5.67
N ASN A 24 12.47 18.81 -6.32
CA ASN A 24 12.55 18.49 -7.74
C ASN A 24 12.38 16.98 -7.94
N LEU A 25 11.26 16.57 -8.54
CA LEU A 25 10.99 15.15 -8.80
C LEU A 25 12.05 14.47 -9.70
N HIS A 26 12.69 15.25 -10.58
CA HIS A 26 13.71 14.76 -11.49
C HIS A 26 15.12 14.71 -10.87
N ASP A 27 15.25 15.08 -9.59
CA ASP A 27 16.53 14.92 -8.89
C ASP A 27 16.88 13.42 -8.81
N GLU A 28 18.10 13.09 -9.25
CA GLU A 28 18.58 11.69 -9.25
C GLU A 28 18.75 11.14 -7.84
N ALA A 29 19.01 11.99 -6.87
CA ALA A 29 19.15 11.62 -5.47
C ALA A 29 17.81 11.30 -4.79
N LEU A 30 16.69 11.70 -5.40
CA LEU A 30 15.36 11.42 -4.87
C LEU A 30 14.94 10.01 -5.30
N GLU A 31 14.77 9.10 -4.36
CA GLU A 31 14.26 7.75 -4.61
C GLU A 31 12.89 7.57 -3.96
N PHE A 32 11.96 6.93 -4.69
CA PHE A 32 10.68 6.53 -4.15
C PHE A 32 10.77 5.10 -3.62
N GLU A 33 10.99 4.99 -2.33
CA GLU A 33 11.07 3.67 -1.71
C GLU A 33 9.69 3.08 -1.44
N PRO A 34 9.47 1.80 -1.76
CA PRO A 34 8.18 1.17 -1.52
C PRO A 34 7.93 0.98 -0.03
N ILE A 35 6.69 1.22 0.38
CA ILE A 35 6.25 0.89 1.72
C ILE A 35 5.41 -0.40 1.64
N HIS A 36 5.87 -1.44 2.33
CA HIS A 36 5.22 -2.74 2.35
C HIS A 36 4.06 -2.76 3.36
N ARG A 37 3.15 -3.72 3.22
CA ARG A 37 2.00 -3.89 4.10
C ARG A 37 2.14 -5.22 4.83
N ILE A 38 1.95 -5.18 6.15
CA ILE A 38 1.89 -6.37 6.99
C ILE A 38 0.56 -6.36 7.72
N ILE A 39 -0.17 -7.45 7.62
CA ILE A 39 -1.44 -7.63 8.31
C ILE A 39 -1.24 -8.71 9.36
N SER A 40 -1.43 -8.35 10.61
CA SER A 40 -1.31 -9.24 11.76
C SER A 40 -2.66 -9.64 12.33
N LYS A 41 -2.67 -10.74 13.10
CA LYS A 41 -3.86 -11.36 13.70
C LYS A 41 -4.89 -11.79 12.65
N VAL A 42 -4.40 -12.44 11.61
CA VAL A 42 -5.19 -12.98 10.51
C VAL A 42 -4.91 -14.45 10.27
N SER A 43 -5.82 -15.12 9.58
CA SER A 43 -5.51 -16.38 8.88
C SER A 43 -4.93 -16.00 7.51
N PRO A 44 -3.62 -16.24 7.24
CA PRO A 44 -3.01 -15.79 5.99
C PRO A 44 -3.72 -16.32 4.75
N SER A 45 -4.13 -17.59 4.75
CA SER A 45 -4.83 -18.21 3.62
C SER A 45 -6.19 -17.57 3.34
N GLN A 46 -6.96 -17.25 4.38
CA GLN A 46 -8.25 -16.59 4.22
C GLN A 46 -8.09 -15.14 3.78
N CYS A 47 -7.12 -14.43 4.36
CA CYS A 47 -6.82 -13.05 3.99
C CYS A 47 -6.35 -12.94 2.53
N ILE A 48 -5.47 -13.82 2.07
CA ILE A 48 -5.03 -13.85 0.67
C ILE A 48 -6.20 -14.09 -0.26
N GLN A 49 -7.07 -15.06 0.05
CA GLN A 49 -8.23 -15.35 -0.79
C GLN A 49 -9.19 -14.17 -0.84
N TYR A 50 -9.45 -13.53 0.31
CA TYR A 50 -10.27 -12.30 0.38
C TYR A 50 -9.71 -11.18 -0.52
N VAL A 51 -8.38 -11.01 -0.51
CA VAL A 51 -7.72 -10.01 -1.36
C VAL A 51 -7.91 -10.33 -2.83
N VAL A 52 -7.72 -11.57 -3.25
CA VAL A 52 -7.94 -11.98 -4.66
C VAL A 52 -9.38 -11.75 -5.08
N ASP A 53 -10.34 -12.17 -4.26
CA ASP A 53 -11.76 -11.97 -4.54
C ASP A 53 -12.12 -10.47 -4.58
N GLY A 54 -11.53 -9.67 -3.69
CA GLY A 54 -11.71 -8.22 -3.67
C GLY A 54 -11.19 -7.53 -4.93
N LEU A 55 -10.01 -7.92 -5.40
CA LEU A 55 -9.47 -7.43 -6.68
C LEU A 55 -10.37 -7.78 -7.86
N CYS A 56 -10.93 -8.99 -7.86
CA CYS A 56 -11.89 -9.41 -8.89
C CYS A 56 -13.20 -8.61 -8.81
N ARG A 57 -13.72 -8.33 -7.61
CA ARG A 57 -14.89 -7.46 -7.42
C ARG A 57 -14.68 -6.04 -7.93
N GLN A 58 -13.45 -5.54 -7.87
CA GLN A 58 -13.08 -4.22 -8.43
C GLN A 58 -12.97 -4.21 -9.98
N GLY A 59 -13.17 -5.34 -10.65
CA GLY A 59 -13.12 -5.46 -12.11
C GLY A 59 -11.77 -5.88 -12.66
N SER A 60 -10.75 -6.11 -11.83
CA SER A 60 -9.50 -6.73 -12.22
C SER A 60 -9.67 -8.26 -12.33
N GLN A 61 -8.75 -8.91 -13.05
CA GLN A 61 -8.60 -10.36 -12.96
C GLN A 61 -7.36 -10.64 -12.10
N ALA A 62 -7.54 -11.37 -11.03
CA ALA A 62 -6.46 -11.71 -10.12
C ALA A 62 -6.37 -13.22 -9.93
N ARG A 63 -5.12 -13.75 -9.89
CA ARG A 63 -4.87 -15.17 -9.60
C ARG A 63 -3.67 -15.33 -8.68
N LEU A 64 -3.70 -16.39 -7.87
CA LEU A 64 -2.60 -16.78 -7.01
C LEU A 64 -1.62 -17.67 -7.77
N VAL A 65 -0.34 -17.37 -7.61
CA VAL A 65 0.76 -18.22 -8.06
C VAL A 65 1.69 -18.41 -6.86
N PHE A 66 1.66 -19.61 -6.30
CA PHE A 66 2.54 -19.95 -5.18
C PHE A 66 3.97 -20.14 -5.66
N SER A 67 4.94 -19.70 -4.86
CA SER A 67 6.36 -19.85 -5.13
C SER A 67 7.06 -20.61 -4.00
N ARG A 68 8.28 -21.04 -4.28
CA ARG A 68 9.12 -21.62 -3.22
C ARG A 68 9.56 -20.51 -2.28
N ARG A 69 9.53 -20.76 -0.99
CA ARG A 69 9.83 -19.80 0.09
C ARG A 69 11.19 -19.11 0.01
N LYS A 70 12.10 -19.60 -0.86
CA LYS A 70 13.45 -19.04 -1.05
C LYS A 70 13.53 -17.97 -2.13
N ASP A 71 12.43 -17.72 -2.85
CA ASP A 71 12.43 -16.69 -3.87
C ASP A 71 12.51 -15.32 -3.20
N LYS A 72 13.37 -14.46 -3.74
CA LYS A 72 13.44 -13.06 -3.28
C LYS A 72 12.13 -12.35 -3.60
N PRO A 73 11.61 -11.53 -2.67
CA PRO A 73 10.45 -10.70 -2.95
C PRO A 73 10.69 -9.84 -4.20
N LYS A 74 9.78 -9.90 -5.14
CA LYS A 74 9.78 -9.02 -6.31
C LYS A 74 8.35 -8.74 -6.73
N SER A 75 8.01 -7.47 -6.76
CA SER A 75 6.70 -7.03 -7.20
C SER A 75 6.80 -6.03 -8.35
N THR A 76 5.73 -5.99 -9.13
CA THR A 76 5.48 -5.02 -10.19
C THR A 76 4.07 -4.47 -9.99
N GLN A 77 3.68 -3.48 -10.79
CA GLN A 77 2.32 -2.93 -10.70
C GLN A 77 1.21 -3.97 -11.01
N THR A 78 1.57 -5.08 -11.67
CA THR A 78 0.63 -6.16 -12.02
C THR A 78 0.96 -7.50 -11.37
N SER A 79 1.92 -7.54 -10.45
CA SER A 79 2.33 -8.76 -9.76
C SER A 79 2.81 -8.42 -8.35
N ILE A 80 1.97 -8.62 -7.34
CA ILE A 80 2.24 -8.30 -5.95
C ILE A 80 2.71 -9.57 -5.23
N TYR A 81 3.95 -9.57 -4.74
CA TYR A 81 4.46 -10.67 -3.92
C TYR A 81 3.81 -10.65 -2.55
N PHE A 82 3.46 -11.83 -2.04
CA PHE A 82 3.01 -12.01 -0.67
C PHE A 82 3.83 -13.08 0.04
N THR A 83 3.91 -12.98 1.35
CA THR A 83 4.56 -13.97 2.19
C THR A 83 3.93 -14.07 3.56
N SER A 84 3.93 -15.28 4.08
CA SER A 84 3.59 -15.64 5.45
C SER A 84 4.59 -16.66 5.95
N LYS A 85 4.47 -17.10 7.20
CA LYS A 85 5.30 -18.17 7.72
C LYS A 85 5.19 -19.47 6.92
N GLU A 86 4.02 -19.81 6.41
CA GLU A 86 3.72 -21.10 5.78
C GLU A 86 3.79 -21.06 4.25
N SER A 87 3.51 -19.92 3.66
CA SER A 87 3.39 -19.79 2.21
C SER A 87 3.93 -18.48 1.69
N SER A 88 4.39 -18.50 0.45
CA SER A 88 4.75 -17.31 -0.30
C SER A 88 4.35 -17.47 -1.76
N GLY A 89 4.24 -16.38 -2.46
CA GLY A 89 3.86 -16.37 -3.85
C GLY A 89 3.61 -14.96 -4.36
N ARG A 90 2.85 -14.88 -5.43
CA ARG A 90 2.43 -13.60 -6.01
C ARG A 90 0.97 -13.65 -6.43
N ILE A 91 0.35 -12.51 -6.36
CA ILE A 91 -0.95 -12.24 -6.95
C ILE A 91 -0.68 -11.61 -8.31
N GLU A 92 -0.96 -12.33 -9.39
CA GLU A 92 -0.88 -11.79 -10.75
C GLU A 92 -2.20 -11.10 -11.08
N ILE A 93 -2.12 -9.84 -11.52
CA ILE A 93 -3.26 -8.98 -11.82
C ILE A 93 -3.27 -8.70 -13.31
N THR A 94 -4.30 -9.16 -14.00
CA THR A 94 -4.56 -8.82 -15.40
C THR A 94 -5.65 -7.75 -15.43
N ASN A 95 -5.53 -6.81 -16.36
CA ASN A 95 -6.44 -5.69 -16.50
C ASN A 95 -6.49 -4.79 -15.22
N PRO A 96 -5.38 -4.15 -14.84
CA PRO A 96 -5.34 -3.29 -13.66
C PRO A 96 -6.12 -1.96 -13.83
N MET A 97 -6.77 -1.74 -14.97
CA MET A 97 -7.55 -0.54 -15.31
C MET A 97 -6.76 0.77 -15.12
N GLY A 98 -5.48 0.74 -15.43
CA GLY A 98 -4.57 1.89 -15.26
C GLY A 98 -4.24 2.25 -13.81
N LYS A 99 -4.62 1.42 -12.83
CA LYS A 99 -4.34 1.64 -11.41
C LYS A 99 -2.99 1.05 -11.01
N THR A 100 -2.35 1.67 -10.04
CA THR A 100 -1.15 1.14 -9.38
C THR A 100 -1.49 -0.03 -8.46
N ALA A 101 -0.48 -0.82 -8.10
CA ALA A 101 -0.65 -1.91 -7.14
C ALA A 101 -1.23 -1.43 -5.79
N ALA A 102 -0.81 -0.25 -5.32
CA ALA A 102 -1.32 0.35 -4.10
C ALA A 102 -2.80 0.76 -4.22
N GLU A 103 -3.21 1.35 -5.35
CA GLU A 103 -4.59 1.73 -5.61
C GLU A 103 -5.55 0.53 -5.72
N LEU A 104 -5.03 -0.61 -6.17
CA LEU A 104 -5.79 -1.84 -6.24
C LEU A 104 -5.89 -2.54 -4.89
N LEU A 105 -4.76 -2.66 -4.18
CA LEU A 105 -4.66 -3.47 -2.98
C LEU A 105 -5.21 -2.78 -1.73
N GLN A 106 -4.89 -1.48 -1.53
CA GLN A 106 -5.21 -0.80 -0.28
C GLN A 106 -6.71 -0.76 0.05
N PRO A 107 -7.62 -0.47 -0.89
CA PRO A 107 -9.06 -0.48 -0.60
C PRO A 107 -9.58 -1.85 -0.16
N VAL A 108 -9.03 -2.93 -0.73
CA VAL A 108 -9.43 -4.30 -0.35
C VAL A 108 -8.93 -4.66 1.04
N ILE A 109 -7.71 -4.24 1.39
CA ILE A 109 -7.19 -4.42 2.75
C ILE A 109 -8.01 -3.62 3.75
N ASP A 110 -8.35 -2.38 3.44
CA ASP A 110 -9.15 -1.54 4.34
C ASP A 110 -10.54 -2.15 4.57
N GLU A 111 -11.21 -2.64 3.52
CA GLU A 111 -12.49 -3.38 3.63
C GLU A 111 -12.36 -4.64 4.51
N TYR A 112 -11.27 -5.40 4.37
CA TYR A 112 -11.01 -6.56 5.21
C TYR A 112 -10.86 -6.19 6.69
N LEU A 113 -10.10 -5.12 6.97
CA LEU A 113 -9.86 -4.65 8.34
C LEU A 113 -11.11 -4.11 9.01
N GLU A 114 -12.03 -3.49 8.28
CA GLU A 114 -13.32 -3.05 8.80
C GLU A 114 -14.19 -4.23 9.29
N GLN A 115 -14.05 -5.38 8.64
CA GLN A 115 -14.78 -6.61 9.01
C GLN A 115 -14.09 -7.40 10.12
N SER A 116 -12.82 -7.11 10.43
CA SER A 116 -12.00 -7.86 11.38
C SER A 116 -11.52 -6.97 12.52
N VAL A 117 -12.24 -7.01 13.65
CA VAL A 117 -11.97 -6.16 14.83
C VAL A 117 -10.56 -6.37 15.42
N SER A 118 -10.01 -7.57 15.29
CA SER A 118 -8.70 -7.93 15.86
C SER A 118 -7.53 -7.62 14.94
N SER A 119 -7.73 -7.66 13.63
CA SER A 119 -6.66 -7.50 12.65
C SER A 119 -6.06 -6.09 12.66
N ARG A 120 -4.79 -5.99 12.36
CA ARG A 120 -4.04 -4.73 12.32
C ARG A 120 -3.20 -4.68 11.06
N ILE A 121 -3.03 -3.49 10.50
CA ILE A 121 -2.10 -3.24 9.41
C ILE A 121 -0.91 -2.43 9.93
N GLU A 122 0.27 -2.83 9.50
CA GLU A 122 1.51 -2.10 9.70
C GLU A 122 2.13 -1.78 8.34
N PHE A 123 2.76 -0.62 8.26
CA PHE A 123 3.44 -0.14 7.07
C PHE A 123 4.93 -0.20 7.34
N VAL A 124 5.64 -1.01 6.58
CA VAL A 124 7.04 -1.34 6.83
C VAL A 124 7.91 -0.91 5.66
N HIS A 125 9.04 -0.33 6.01
CA HIS A 125 10.05 0.14 5.10
C HIS A 125 11.26 -0.79 5.13
N GLY A 126 11.77 -1.14 3.94
CA GLY A 126 12.95 -2.00 3.80
C GLY A 126 12.64 -3.51 3.84
N ASP A 127 13.42 -4.24 3.06
CA ASP A 127 13.22 -5.67 2.79
C ASP A 127 13.44 -6.55 4.02
N GLU A 128 14.49 -6.27 4.80
CA GLU A 128 14.82 -7.07 6.00
C GLU A 128 13.72 -6.96 7.04
N ALA A 129 13.30 -5.74 7.36
CA ALA A 129 12.23 -5.50 8.32
C ALA A 129 10.91 -6.14 7.87
N PHE A 130 10.61 -6.11 6.58
CA PHE A 130 9.44 -6.78 6.02
C PHE A 130 9.51 -8.30 6.20
N LEU A 131 10.63 -8.93 5.86
CA LEU A 131 10.79 -10.37 5.96
C LEU A 131 10.77 -10.86 7.41
N ASP A 132 11.41 -10.14 8.32
CA ASP A 132 11.46 -10.49 9.75
C ASP A 132 10.06 -10.50 10.37
N GLN A 133 9.23 -9.52 10.04
CA GLN A 133 7.89 -9.39 10.60
C GLN A 133 6.89 -10.43 10.03
N THR A 134 7.19 -11.07 8.89
CA THR A 134 6.32 -12.11 8.30
C THR A 134 6.60 -13.53 8.80
N THR A 135 7.35 -13.67 9.88
CA THR A 135 7.72 -14.98 10.47
C THR A 135 6.66 -15.58 11.40
N ASN A 136 5.64 -14.84 11.80
CA ASN A 136 4.56 -15.30 12.65
C ASN A 136 3.46 -16.04 11.86
N TYR A 137 2.77 -16.98 12.51
CA TYR A 137 1.71 -17.78 11.86
C TYR A 137 0.45 -16.99 11.51
N ASP A 138 0.18 -15.95 12.26
CA ASP A 138 -1.00 -15.07 12.12
C ASP A 138 -0.69 -13.77 11.35
N THR A 139 0.35 -13.80 10.52
CA THR A 139 0.83 -12.61 9.81
C THR A 139 0.95 -12.87 8.32
N LEU A 140 0.48 -11.91 7.53
CA LEU A 140 0.59 -11.88 6.07
C LEU A 140 1.22 -10.56 5.62
N GLY A 141 2.30 -10.66 4.85
CA GLY A 141 2.97 -9.52 4.24
C GLY A 141 2.69 -9.39 2.75
N PHE A 142 2.48 -8.18 2.28
CA PHE A 142 2.45 -7.80 0.86
C PHE A 142 3.65 -6.91 0.56
N TYR A 143 4.54 -7.40 -0.30
CA TYR A 143 5.71 -6.66 -0.76
C TYR A 143 5.29 -5.78 -1.93
N MET A 144 5.36 -4.47 -1.74
CA MET A 144 4.88 -3.51 -2.73
C MET A 144 5.97 -3.16 -3.74
N PRO A 145 5.62 -2.89 -5.00
CA PRO A 145 6.56 -2.37 -5.97
C PRO A 145 6.89 -0.90 -5.68
N ALA A 146 8.09 -0.48 -6.04
CA ALA A 146 8.43 0.93 -6.06
C ALA A 146 7.52 1.70 -7.03
N MET A 147 7.25 2.96 -6.71
CA MET A 147 6.55 3.86 -7.62
C MET A 147 7.55 4.44 -8.62
N ASP A 148 7.16 4.47 -9.88
CA ASP A 148 7.94 5.09 -10.93
C ASP A 148 7.71 6.62 -10.93
N LYS A 149 8.80 7.39 -10.91
CA LYS A 149 8.75 8.86 -10.97
C LYS A 149 8.06 9.38 -12.22
N GLU A 150 8.25 8.71 -13.37
CA GLU A 150 7.67 9.13 -14.65
C GLU A 150 6.15 9.05 -14.62
N THR A 151 5.61 8.04 -13.96
CA THR A 151 4.15 7.83 -13.85
C THR A 151 3.51 8.54 -12.66
N PHE A 152 4.31 9.16 -11.79
CA PHE A 152 3.83 9.80 -10.56
C PHE A 152 2.78 10.89 -10.83
N PHE A 153 3.12 11.87 -11.66
CA PHE A 153 2.21 12.99 -11.96
C PHE A 153 0.95 12.53 -12.71
N GLU A 154 1.07 11.60 -13.64
CA GLU A 154 -0.09 11.03 -14.33
C GLU A 154 -1.04 10.35 -13.33
N THR A 155 -0.48 9.63 -12.37
CA THR A 155 -1.26 8.97 -11.32
C THR A 155 -1.99 10.00 -10.45
N VAL A 156 -1.29 11.04 -9.98
CA VAL A 156 -1.89 12.10 -9.14
C VAL A 156 -2.97 12.87 -9.91
N VAL A 157 -2.72 13.22 -11.17
CA VAL A 157 -3.72 13.93 -12.01
C VAL A 157 -4.96 13.07 -12.23
N ARG A 158 -4.80 11.76 -12.43
CA ARG A 158 -5.90 10.83 -12.66
C ARG A 158 -6.72 10.56 -11.39
N CYS A 159 -6.07 10.40 -10.24
CA CYS A 159 -6.69 9.92 -9.00
C CYS A 159 -7.00 11.02 -7.99
N GLY A 160 -6.40 12.23 -8.17
CA GLY A 160 -6.47 13.33 -7.22
C GLY A 160 -5.51 13.15 -6.05
N GLU A 161 -5.54 11.99 -5.41
CA GLU A 161 -4.64 11.65 -4.31
C GLU A 161 -4.17 10.19 -4.42
N LEU A 162 -2.98 9.92 -3.90
CA LEU A 162 -2.46 8.56 -3.81
C LEU A 162 -2.99 7.87 -2.55
N PRO A 163 -3.12 6.53 -2.56
CA PRO A 163 -3.39 5.78 -1.34
C PRO A 163 -2.35 6.10 -0.26
N ARG A 164 -2.80 6.07 0.99
CA ARG A 164 -1.90 6.30 2.14
C ARG A 164 -0.68 5.38 2.08
N LYS A 165 0.47 5.92 2.43
CA LYS A 165 1.72 5.15 2.48
C LYS A 165 2.06 4.44 1.16
N SER A 166 1.93 5.15 0.03
CA SER A 166 2.30 4.62 -1.29
C SER A 166 3.81 4.52 -1.47
N PHE A 167 4.56 5.46 -0.91
CA PHE A 167 6.03 5.48 -0.93
C PHE A 167 6.58 6.31 0.23
N SER A 168 7.90 6.23 0.43
CA SER A 168 8.71 7.12 1.26
C SER A 168 9.76 7.83 0.41
N LEU A 169 10.22 8.99 0.87
CA LEU A 169 11.33 9.76 0.33
C LEU A 169 12.51 9.67 1.27
#